data_479698c0ca0eed25f5ed872d2fa0853b
#
_entry.id   479698c0ca0eed25f5ed872d2fa0853b
#
_cell.length_a   1.000
_cell.length_b   1.000
_cell.length_c   1.000
_cell.angle_alpha   90.00
_cell.angle_beta   90.00
_cell.angle_gamma   90.00
#
_symmetry.space_group_name_H-M   'P 1'
#
loop_
_entity.id
_entity.type
_entity.pdbx_description
1 polymer ?
#
loop_
_entity_poly.entity_id
_entity_poly.type
_entity_poly.pdbx_seq_one_letter_code
_entity_poly.pdbx_strand_id
1 'polypeptide(L)'
;MEANTVFQRLVNGEAISPTDPDAYKMREASYHTKKLLLQMNNTTEPAEIRNFLSRITGSEIDESVAVFTPLYINYGKNTKIGKNVFINFDCTFLDLGGITIEDNVMLAPKVCLLSEAHPISPKDRPFCKA
;
A
#
# COMPACT_ATOMS: atom_id res chain seq x y z
N MET A 1 17.64 10.30 15.19
CA MET A 1 17.09 8.94 15.17
C MET A 1 15.58 9.05 15.06
N GLU A 2 15.04 8.59 13.96
CA GLU A 2 13.59 8.55 13.82
C GLU A 2 12.98 7.62 14.86
N ALA A 3 11.92 8.07 15.49
CA ALA A 3 11.19 7.23 16.43
C ALA A 3 10.68 5.99 15.68
N ASN A 4 10.76 4.83 16.31
CA ASN A 4 10.29 3.56 15.74
C ASN A 4 8.75 3.59 15.62
N THR A 5 8.24 4.06 14.49
CA THR A 5 6.81 4.24 14.26
C THR A 5 6.07 2.91 14.20
N VAL A 6 4.75 2.93 14.38
CA VAL A 6 3.92 1.74 14.23
C VAL A 6 4.13 1.09 12.85
N PHE A 7 4.35 1.88 11.80
CA PHE A 7 4.61 1.37 10.46
C PHE A 7 5.96 0.65 10.36
N GLN A 8 7.00 1.21 11.00
CA GLN A 8 8.31 0.58 11.03
C GLN A 8 8.28 -0.73 11.83
N ARG A 9 7.56 -0.74 12.93
CA ARG A 9 7.38 -1.93 13.76
C ARG A 9 6.69 -3.06 12.98
N LEU A 10 5.67 -2.72 12.17
CA LEU A 10 5.00 -3.70 11.31
C LEU A 10 5.95 -4.28 10.27
N VAL A 11 6.71 -3.44 9.58
CA VAL A 11 7.72 -3.91 8.60
C VAL A 11 8.74 -4.82 9.26
N ASN A 12 9.09 -4.56 10.52
CA ASN A 12 10.02 -5.37 11.29
C ASN A 12 9.37 -6.67 11.85
N GLY A 13 8.11 -6.91 11.56
CA GLY A 13 7.40 -8.14 11.95
C GLY A 13 6.73 -8.11 13.32
N GLU A 14 6.63 -6.95 13.95
CA GLU A 14 5.88 -6.82 15.20
C GLU A 14 4.37 -6.96 14.96
N ALA A 15 3.71 -7.63 15.90
CA ALA A 15 2.25 -7.61 15.98
C ALA A 15 1.81 -6.37 16.77
N ILE A 16 0.91 -5.59 16.21
CA ILE A 16 0.41 -4.38 16.86
C ILE A 16 -0.91 -4.69 17.55
N SER A 17 -0.92 -4.51 18.86
CA SER A 17 -2.12 -4.67 19.68
C SER A 17 -3.16 -3.57 19.35
N PRO A 18 -4.46 -3.87 19.40
CA PRO A 18 -5.49 -2.84 19.29
C PRO A 18 -5.44 -1.80 20.42
N THR A 19 -4.78 -2.13 21.54
CA THR A 19 -4.58 -1.20 22.66
C THR A 19 -3.28 -0.42 22.58
N ASP A 20 -2.47 -0.64 21.54
CA ASP A 20 -1.25 0.14 21.32
C ASP A 20 -1.62 1.62 21.14
N PRO A 21 -0.92 2.55 21.81
CA PRO A 21 -1.28 3.98 21.74
C PRO A 21 -1.18 4.57 20.33
N ASP A 22 -0.42 3.94 19.44
CA ASP A 22 -0.26 4.39 18.05
C ASP A 22 -1.08 3.57 17.05
N ALA A 23 -1.87 2.59 17.49
CA ALA A 23 -2.64 1.72 16.60
C ALA A 23 -3.60 2.52 15.68
N TYR A 24 -4.20 3.60 16.18
CA TYR A 24 -5.11 4.44 15.41
C TYR A 24 -4.47 5.04 14.15
N LYS A 25 -3.15 5.25 14.16
CA LYS A 25 -2.41 5.85 13.04
C LYS A 25 -2.49 5.01 11.77
N MET A 26 -2.59 3.69 11.90
CA MET A 26 -2.75 2.80 10.74
C MET A 26 -4.02 3.10 9.97
N ARG A 27 -5.15 3.22 10.68
CA ARG A 27 -6.44 3.53 10.04
C ARG A 27 -6.49 4.96 9.50
N GLU A 28 -5.92 5.89 10.25
CA GLU A 28 -5.82 7.29 9.80
C GLU A 28 -5.02 7.40 8.50
N ALA A 29 -3.88 6.70 8.42
CA ALA A 29 -3.06 6.65 7.21
C ALA A 29 -3.83 6.02 6.04
N SER A 30 -4.59 4.95 6.28
CA SER A 30 -5.43 4.32 5.24
C SER A 30 -6.47 5.29 4.68
N TYR A 31 -7.13 6.06 5.52
CA TYR A 31 -8.09 7.08 5.07
C TYR A 31 -7.41 8.20 4.30
N HIS A 32 -6.21 8.61 4.72
CA HIS A 32 -5.43 9.61 3.99
C HIS A 32 -5.06 9.10 2.58
N THR A 33 -4.58 7.87 2.49
CA THR A 33 -4.27 7.23 1.21
C THR A 33 -5.52 7.12 0.34
N LYS A 34 -6.66 6.80 0.92
CA LYS A 34 -7.92 6.68 0.19
C LYS A 34 -8.34 7.98 -0.49
N LYS A 35 -8.05 9.13 0.12
CA LYS A 35 -8.34 10.42 -0.53
C LYS A 35 -7.58 10.56 -1.85
N LEU A 36 -6.30 10.17 -1.86
CA LEU A 36 -5.49 10.20 -3.08
C LEU A 36 -5.95 9.14 -4.09
N LEU A 37 -6.31 7.95 -3.62
CA LEU A 37 -6.83 6.88 -4.48
C LEU A 37 -8.12 7.27 -5.19
N LEU A 38 -9.04 7.96 -4.50
CA LEU A 38 -10.27 8.42 -5.13
C LEU A 38 -10.00 9.37 -6.29
N GLN A 39 -9.03 10.27 -6.14
CA GLN A 39 -8.61 11.16 -7.22
C GLN A 39 -7.92 10.40 -8.35
N MET A 40 -6.98 9.51 -8.00
CA MET A 40 -6.26 8.69 -8.98
C MET A 40 -7.22 7.82 -9.80
N ASN A 41 -8.17 7.19 -9.14
CA ASN A 41 -9.12 6.27 -9.79
C ASN A 41 -10.21 7.00 -10.58
N ASN A 42 -10.26 8.32 -10.51
CA ASN A 42 -11.23 9.14 -11.22
C ASN A 42 -10.63 9.90 -12.41
N THR A 43 -9.38 9.65 -12.77
CA THR A 43 -8.77 10.24 -13.95
C THR A 43 -8.41 9.17 -14.98
N THR A 44 -8.43 9.55 -16.26
CA THR A 44 -8.03 8.69 -17.37
C THR A 44 -6.66 9.07 -17.92
N GLU A 45 -6.03 10.11 -17.38
CA GLU A 45 -4.76 10.61 -17.88
C GLU A 45 -3.59 9.85 -17.25
N PRO A 46 -2.79 9.10 -18.03
CA PRO A 46 -1.70 8.27 -17.48
C PRO A 46 -0.70 9.03 -16.62
N ALA A 47 -0.34 10.26 -17.03
CA ALA A 47 0.60 11.07 -16.27
C ALA A 47 0.03 11.51 -14.91
N GLU A 48 -1.27 11.82 -14.86
CA GLU A 48 -1.94 12.15 -13.58
C GLU A 48 -2.01 10.94 -12.67
N ILE A 49 -2.31 9.77 -13.21
CA ILE A 49 -2.34 8.52 -12.44
C ILE A 49 -0.97 8.28 -11.78
N ARG A 50 0.12 8.40 -12.55
CA ARG A 50 1.48 8.23 -12.01
C ARG A 50 1.81 9.31 -10.96
N ASN A 51 1.36 10.52 -11.15
CA ASN A 51 1.58 11.61 -10.19
C ASN A 51 0.90 11.32 -8.85
N PHE A 52 -0.35 10.89 -8.87
CA PHE A 52 -1.05 10.46 -7.66
C PHE A 52 -0.36 9.26 -7.00
N LEU A 53 0.06 8.28 -7.80
CA LEU A 53 0.76 7.11 -7.29
C LEU A 53 2.09 7.49 -6.63
N SER A 54 2.82 8.45 -7.19
CA SER A 54 4.04 9.00 -6.59
C SER A 54 3.76 9.63 -5.23
N ARG A 55 2.66 10.35 -5.10
CA ARG A 55 2.25 10.95 -3.82
C ARG A 55 1.82 9.89 -2.81
N ILE A 56 1.15 8.84 -3.25
CA ILE A 56 0.71 7.72 -2.41
C ILE A 56 1.92 6.95 -1.88
N THR A 57 2.87 6.62 -2.74
CA THR A 57 4.05 5.84 -2.35
C THR A 57 5.15 6.67 -1.70
N GLY A 58 5.13 7.99 -1.91
CA GLY A 58 6.20 8.87 -1.45
C GLY A 58 7.48 8.74 -2.26
N SER A 59 7.43 8.11 -3.42
CA SER A 59 8.56 7.88 -4.33
C SER A 59 8.15 8.22 -5.74
N GLU A 60 9.10 8.67 -6.55
CA GLU A 60 8.85 8.93 -7.97
C GLU A 60 8.45 7.63 -8.67
N ILE A 61 7.41 7.69 -9.48
CA ILE A 61 6.97 6.59 -10.34
C ILE A 61 7.51 6.84 -11.74
N ASP A 62 8.27 5.88 -12.26
CA ASP A 62 8.87 5.97 -13.59
C ASP A 62 7.78 6.10 -14.67
N GLU A 63 8.07 6.87 -15.71
CA GLU A 63 7.13 7.11 -16.82
C GLU A 63 6.76 5.84 -17.59
N SER A 64 7.57 4.78 -17.48
CA SER A 64 7.29 3.48 -18.10
C SER A 64 6.23 2.68 -17.38
N VAL A 65 5.83 3.09 -16.18
CA VAL A 65 4.80 2.40 -15.39
C VAL A 65 3.42 2.74 -15.96
N ALA A 66 2.62 1.72 -16.21
CA ALA A 66 1.24 1.86 -16.65
C ALA A 66 0.30 1.22 -15.62
N VAL A 67 -0.71 1.97 -15.22
CA VAL A 67 -1.73 1.50 -14.28
C VAL A 67 -3.10 1.65 -14.92
N PHE A 68 -3.78 0.53 -15.06
CA PHE A 68 -5.20 0.51 -15.40
C PHE A 68 -6.00 0.54 -14.10
N THR A 69 -6.55 1.70 -13.80
CA THR A 69 -7.36 1.88 -12.59
C THR A 69 -8.71 1.16 -12.69
N PRO A 70 -9.36 0.80 -11.58
CA PRO A 70 -8.99 1.18 -10.23
C PRO A 70 -7.84 0.36 -9.63
N LEU A 71 -7.08 1.01 -8.76
CA LEU A 71 -6.05 0.39 -7.92
C LEU A 71 -6.32 0.78 -6.47
N TYR A 72 -6.22 -0.18 -5.57
CA TYR A 72 -6.44 0.03 -4.14
C TYR A 72 -5.16 -0.29 -3.36
N ILE A 73 -4.75 0.64 -2.51
CA ILE A 73 -3.55 0.51 -1.68
C ILE A 73 -3.90 0.94 -0.26
N ASN A 74 -3.49 0.15 0.73
CA ASN A 74 -3.84 0.45 2.11
C ASN A 74 -3.07 1.66 2.66
N TYR A 75 -1.73 1.61 2.62
CA TYR A 75 -0.87 2.67 3.17
C TYR A 75 -0.12 3.43 2.08
N GLY A 76 0.53 2.72 1.18
CA GLY A 76 1.29 3.25 0.05
C GLY A 76 2.77 3.45 0.33
N LYS A 77 3.15 3.97 1.49
CA LYS A 77 4.54 4.32 1.79
C LYS A 77 5.47 3.11 1.91
N ASN A 78 4.93 1.92 2.05
CA ASN A 78 5.67 0.67 2.07
C ASN A 78 5.58 -0.10 0.75
N THR A 79 5.04 0.51 -0.30
CA THR A 79 5.00 -0.03 -1.66
C THR A 79 6.08 0.61 -2.49
N LYS A 80 6.92 -0.22 -3.12
CA LYS A 80 7.96 0.20 -4.07
C LYS A 80 7.65 -0.39 -5.43
N ILE A 81 7.72 0.43 -6.48
CA ILE A 81 7.38 0.04 -7.84
C ILE A 81 8.57 0.37 -8.74
N GLY A 82 9.06 -0.63 -9.45
CA GLY A 82 10.16 -0.51 -10.40
C GLY A 82 9.73 0.07 -11.74
N LYS A 83 10.62 -0.08 -12.73
CA LYS A 83 10.41 0.40 -14.10
C LYS A 83 9.69 -0.63 -14.95
N ASN A 84 9.01 -0.16 -15.98
CA ASN A 84 8.32 -1.02 -16.94
C ASN A 84 7.37 -2.00 -16.25
N VAL A 85 6.64 -1.52 -15.25
CA VAL A 85 5.64 -2.29 -14.51
C VAL A 85 4.27 -1.99 -15.10
N PHE A 86 3.49 -3.03 -15.30
CA PHE A 86 2.10 -2.92 -15.72
C PHE A 86 1.18 -3.49 -14.64
N ILE A 87 0.25 -2.66 -14.17
CA ILE A 87 -0.76 -3.05 -13.17
C ILE A 87 -2.11 -2.99 -13.85
N ASN A 88 -2.74 -4.15 -14.01
CA ASN A 88 -4.04 -4.25 -14.66
C ASN A 88 -5.18 -3.87 -13.71
N PHE A 89 -6.41 -3.94 -14.17
CA PHE A 89 -7.59 -3.47 -13.46
C PHE A 89 -7.81 -4.16 -12.11
N ASP A 90 -8.25 -3.38 -11.14
CA ASP A 90 -8.85 -3.88 -9.91
C ASP A 90 -7.87 -4.66 -9.03
N CYS A 91 -6.62 -4.25 -8.99
CA CYS A 91 -5.62 -4.81 -8.09
C CYS A 91 -5.72 -4.18 -6.69
N THR A 92 -5.30 -4.93 -5.68
CA THR A 92 -5.33 -4.51 -4.27
C THR A 92 -4.00 -4.81 -3.60
N PHE A 93 -3.39 -3.80 -2.96
CA PHE A 93 -2.14 -3.93 -2.23
C PHE A 93 -2.38 -3.62 -0.75
N LEU A 94 -2.21 -4.61 0.11
CA LEU A 94 -2.16 -4.41 1.56
C LEU A 94 -0.70 -4.41 1.99
N ASP A 95 -0.12 -3.22 2.13
CA ASP A 95 1.31 -3.01 2.13
C ASP A 95 1.93 -2.62 3.48
N LEU A 96 1.21 -2.78 4.59
CA LEU A 96 1.77 -2.44 5.91
C LEU A 96 3.03 -3.26 6.25
N GLY A 97 3.15 -4.46 5.71
CA GLY A 97 4.35 -5.30 5.87
C GLY A 97 5.40 -5.11 4.76
N GLY A 98 5.13 -4.21 3.82
CA GLY A 98 6.04 -3.94 2.70
C GLY A 98 5.71 -4.77 1.45
N ILE A 99 5.73 -4.11 0.29
CA ILE A 99 5.59 -4.74 -1.03
C ILE A 99 6.62 -4.09 -1.94
N THR A 100 7.40 -4.91 -2.63
CA THR A 100 8.31 -4.47 -3.67
C THR A 100 7.94 -5.13 -4.98
N ILE A 101 7.60 -4.31 -5.97
CA ILE A 101 7.32 -4.74 -7.34
C ILE A 101 8.54 -4.34 -8.16
N GLU A 102 9.31 -5.32 -8.60
CA GLU A 102 10.54 -5.10 -9.33
C GLU A 102 10.29 -4.72 -10.79
N ASP A 103 11.37 -4.43 -11.52
CA ASP A 103 11.26 -4.03 -12.92
C ASP A 103 10.66 -5.15 -13.78
N ASN A 104 9.94 -4.74 -14.81
CA ASN A 104 9.34 -5.63 -15.83
C ASN A 104 8.26 -6.59 -15.29
N VAL A 105 7.64 -6.27 -14.15
CA VAL A 105 6.55 -7.06 -13.60
C VAL A 105 5.23 -6.68 -14.25
N MET A 106 4.42 -7.67 -14.57
CA MET A 106 3.04 -7.50 -15.04
C MET A 106 2.08 -8.12 -14.04
N LEU A 107 1.14 -7.33 -13.56
CA LEU A 107 0.07 -7.82 -12.68
C LEU A 107 -1.22 -7.95 -13.49
N ALA A 108 -1.80 -9.14 -13.47
CA ALA A 108 -3.09 -9.42 -14.10
C ALA A 108 -4.24 -8.71 -13.34
N PRO A 109 -5.44 -8.64 -13.95
CA PRO A 109 -6.60 -8.08 -13.26
C PRO A 109 -6.89 -8.81 -11.94
N LYS A 110 -7.32 -8.06 -10.93
CA LYS A 110 -7.74 -8.56 -9.61
C LYS A 110 -6.64 -9.28 -8.83
N VAL A 111 -5.37 -8.97 -9.10
CA VAL A 111 -4.27 -9.48 -8.28
C VAL A 111 -4.29 -8.79 -6.93
N CYS A 112 -4.20 -9.58 -5.87
CA CYS A 112 -4.06 -9.10 -4.49
C CYS A 112 -2.66 -9.41 -3.99
N LEU A 113 -1.92 -8.37 -3.59
CA LEU A 113 -0.63 -8.50 -2.92
C LEU A 113 -0.84 -8.15 -1.46
N LEU A 114 -0.70 -9.14 -0.59
CA LEU A 114 -1.05 -9.00 0.82
C LEU A 114 0.19 -9.25 1.67
N SER A 115 0.68 -8.20 2.34
CA SER A 115 1.82 -8.28 3.26
C SER A 115 1.43 -8.08 4.72
N GLU A 116 0.13 -8.04 5.00
CA GLU A 116 -0.41 -7.86 6.35
C GLU A 116 -1.63 -8.74 6.53
N ALA A 117 -1.90 -9.14 7.77
CA ALA A 117 -3.03 -9.98 8.09
C ALA A 117 -3.40 -9.84 9.57
N HIS A 118 -4.44 -10.53 9.96
CA HIS A 118 -4.79 -10.73 11.36
C HIS A 118 -4.44 -12.16 11.78
N PRO A 119 -4.03 -12.38 13.05
CA PRO A 119 -3.82 -13.71 13.55
C PRO A 119 -5.04 -14.62 13.36
N ILE A 120 -4.80 -15.90 13.12
CA ILE A 120 -5.88 -16.88 12.92
C ILE A 120 -6.65 -17.13 14.21
N SER A 121 -5.95 -17.15 15.35
CA SER A 121 -6.57 -17.33 16.66
C SER A 121 -7.61 -16.23 16.93
N PRO A 122 -8.85 -16.58 17.28
CA PRO A 122 -9.87 -15.58 17.59
C PRO A 122 -9.47 -14.61 18.71
N LYS A 123 -8.70 -15.09 19.67
CA LYS A 123 -8.20 -14.31 20.81
C LYS A 123 -7.27 -13.18 20.35
N ASP A 124 -6.41 -13.47 19.38
CA ASP A 124 -5.37 -12.55 18.91
C ASP A 124 -5.76 -11.82 17.63
N ARG A 125 -6.91 -12.16 17.03
CA ARG A 125 -7.37 -11.60 15.75
C ARG A 125 -7.46 -10.07 15.72
N PRO A 126 -7.73 -9.34 16.82
CA PRO A 126 -7.72 -7.88 16.80
C PRO A 126 -6.33 -7.27 16.56
N PHE A 127 -5.24 -8.05 16.70
CA PHE A 127 -3.89 -7.58 16.39
C PHE A 127 -3.69 -7.45 14.88
N CYS A 128 -2.91 -6.45 14.47
CA CYS A 128 -2.43 -6.35 13.10
C CYS A 128 -1.00 -6.89 13.03
N LYS A 129 -0.72 -7.70 12.03
CA LYS A 129 0.59 -8.32 11.85
C LYS A 129 0.96 -8.35 10.37
N ALA A 130 2.18 -7.97 10.10
CA ALA A 130 2.78 -8.14 8.78
C ALA A 130 3.30 -9.55 8.56
#